data_5ce2a72841c5908ec69fe529f4f4e45e
#
_entry.id   5ce2a72841c5908ec69fe529f4f4e45e
#
_cell.length_a   1.000
_cell.length_b   1.000
_cell.length_c   1.000
_cell.angle_alpha   90.00
_cell.angle_beta   90.00
_cell.angle_gamma   90.00
#
_symmetry.space_group_name_H-M   'P 1'
#
loop_
_entity.id
_entity.type
_entity.pdbx_description
1 polymer ?
#
loop_
_entity_poly.entity_id
_entity_poly.type
_entity_poly.pdbx_seq_one_letter_code
_entity_poly.pdbx_strand_id
1 'polypeptide(L)'
;LHAADLPGEWERFLAQCTPARIPVYHSQQMIESLTGRVRVEHLSENMFGELLPSASYALIKRTLETLLVLLTLPLWLPVMLITGLIIKLESEGPMFFVQERVGQGNRDFKVYKLRSMCKDSEKDGARFASANDMRITRVGKFIRKTRLDEIPQFINVLKGEMSLIGPRPEQRAFVQQFDTLVPFYANRHVVKPGITGWAQVVHGYAADAEDTRIK
;
A
#
# COMPACT_ATOMS: atom_id res chain seq x y z
N LEU A 1 12.96 19.08 -19.40
CA LEU A 1 13.12 20.54 -19.49
C LEU A 1 12.28 21.15 -18.40
N HIS A 2 12.87 21.89 -17.47
CA HIS A 2 12.12 22.69 -16.51
C HIS A 2 11.46 23.86 -17.27
N ALA A 3 10.21 24.19 -16.90
CA ALA A 3 9.51 25.32 -17.54
C ALA A 3 10.28 26.65 -17.40
N ALA A 4 11.14 26.79 -16.37
CA ALA A 4 11.99 27.93 -16.14
C ALA A 4 13.19 28.05 -17.12
N ASP A 5 13.49 26.99 -17.88
CA ASP A 5 14.65 26.94 -18.78
C ASP A 5 14.24 26.94 -20.27
N LEU A 6 12.95 27.18 -20.56
CA LEU A 6 12.46 27.24 -21.95
C LEU A 6 12.78 28.59 -22.57
N PRO A 7 13.36 28.62 -23.81
CA PRO A 7 13.46 29.86 -24.57
C PRO A 7 12.09 30.52 -24.73
N GLY A 8 11.99 31.85 -24.69
CA GLY A 8 10.74 32.60 -24.72
C GLY A 8 9.84 32.34 -25.97
N GLU A 9 10.41 31.77 -27.01
CA GLU A 9 9.65 31.29 -28.19
C GLU A 9 8.76 30.09 -27.84
N TRP A 10 9.22 29.18 -27.01
CA TRP A 10 8.45 28.02 -26.56
C TRP A 10 7.34 28.42 -25.57
N GLU A 11 7.58 29.41 -24.73
CA GLU A 11 6.52 29.92 -23.84
C GLU A 11 5.36 30.50 -24.66
N ARG A 12 5.66 31.26 -25.72
CA ARG A 12 4.65 31.82 -26.62
C ARG A 12 3.90 30.72 -27.39
N PHE A 13 4.61 29.71 -27.85
CA PHE A 13 4.00 28.55 -28.52
C PHE A 13 3.07 27.79 -27.56
N LEU A 14 3.50 27.52 -26.34
CA LEU A 14 2.69 26.83 -25.33
C LEU A 14 1.45 27.65 -24.96
N ALA A 15 1.59 28.98 -24.84
CA ALA A 15 0.46 29.88 -24.60
C ALA A 15 -0.58 29.84 -25.74
N GLN A 16 -0.17 29.64 -26.98
CA GLN A 16 -1.07 29.48 -28.13
C GLN A 16 -1.79 28.13 -28.16
N CYS A 17 -1.23 27.10 -27.55
CA CYS A 17 -1.89 25.79 -27.46
C CYS A 17 -3.20 25.85 -26.65
N THR A 18 -3.27 26.69 -25.62
CA THR A 18 -4.45 26.81 -24.75
C THR A 18 -5.72 27.24 -25.50
N PRO A 19 -5.73 28.38 -26.27
CA PRO A 19 -6.91 28.77 -27.06
C PRO A 19 -7.20 27.79 -28.20
N ALA A 20 -6.18 27.10 -28.71
CA ALA A 20 -6.34 26.06 -29.72
C ALA A 20 -6.88 24.73 -29.16
N ARG A 21 -7.15 24.65 -27.84
CA ARG A 21 -7.59 23.45 -27.13
C ARG A 21 -6.65 22.26 -27.29
N ILE A 22 -5.36 22.49 -27.50
CA ILE A 22 -4.33 21.45 -27.57
C ILE A 22 -3.83 21.21 -26.13
N PRO A 23 -4.05 20.04 -25.54
CA PRO A 23 -3.58 19.76 -24.18
C PRO A 23 -2.05 19.69 -24.17
N VAL A 24 -1.45 20.45 -23.26
CA VAL A 24 0.00 20.44 -23.03
C VAL A 24 0.26 19.71 -21.71
N TYR A 25 1.07 18.68 -21.76
CA TYR A 25 1.46 17.91 -20.59
C TYR A 25 2.95 18.07 -20.31
N HIS A 26 3.30 18.11 -19.03
CA HIS A 26 4.70 18.02 -18.64
C HIS A 26 5.22 16.62 -18.99
N SER A 27 6.42 16.52 -19.59
CA SER A 27 7.00 15.24 -20.02
C SER A 27 7.08 14.22 -18.87
N GLN A 28 7.38 14.69 -17.67
CA GLN A 28 7.46 13.85 -16.46
C GLN A 28 6.09 13.30 -16.08
N GLN A 29 5.04 14.10 -16.06
CA GLN A 29 3.66 13.64 -15.79
C GLN A 29 3.22 12.58 -16.81
N MET A 30 3.62 12.75 -18.07
CA MET A 30 3.34 11.76 -19.11
C MET A 30 4.10 10.45 -18.85
N ILE A 31 5.38 10.52 -18.48
CA ILE A 31 6.18 9.34 -18.15
C ILE A 31 5.59 8.64 -16.93
N GLU A 32 5.24 9.38 -15.88
CA GLU A 32 4.63 8.85 -14.67
C GLU A 32 3.28 8.17 -14.94
N SER A 33 2.43 8.80 -15.78
CA SER A 33 1.13 8.23 -16.15
C SER A 33 1.26 6.96 -17.00
N LEU A 34 2.26 6.87 -17.87
CA LEU A 34 2.50 5.71 -18.72
C LEU A 34 3.21 4.57 -17.98
N THR A 35 4.12 4.90 -17.08
CA THR A 35 4.94 3.89 -16.37
C THR A 35 4.36 3.49 -15.00
N GLY A 36 3.46 4.31 -14.44
CA GLY A 36 2.96 4.16 -13.07
C GLY A 36 4.05 4.37 -12.00
N ARG A 37 5.16 5.01 -12.37
CA ARG A 37 6.32 5.24 -11.48
C ARG A 37 6.58 6.73 -11.33
N VAL A 38 6.69 7.18 -10.09
CA VAL A 38 7.08 8.56 -9.74
C VAL A 38 8.58 8.58 -9.45
N ARG A 39 9.32 9.50 -10.09
CA ARG A 39 10.73 9.72 -9.75
C ARG A 39 10.82 10.68 -8.55
N VAL A 40 11.13 10.12 -7.40
CA VAL A 40 11.20 10.85 -6.13
C VAL A 40 12.23 11.98 -6.12
N GLU A 41 13.29 11.87 -6.94
CA GLU A 41 14.40 12.84 -7.06
C GLU A 41 13.94 14.21 -7.60
N HIS A 42 12.78 14.27 -8.25
CA HIS A 42 12.24 15.49 -8.86
C HIS A 42 10.99 16.03 -8.14
N LEU A 43 10.63 15.48 -6.98
CA LEU A 43 9.55 16.04 -6.16
C LEU A 43 10.01 17.39 -5.59
N SER A 44 9.54 18.48 -6.18
CA SER A 44 9.73 19.82 -5.61
C SER A 44 8.69 20.08 -4.51
N GLU A 45 9.03 20.91 -3.53
CA GLU A 45 8.12 21.29 -2.44
C GLU A 45 6.77 21.85 -2.94
N ASN A 46 6.73 22.43 -4.12
CA ASN A 46 5.53 22.99 -4.74
C ASN A 46 4.53 21.93 -5.25
N MET A 47 4.94 20.67 -5.40
CA MET A 47 4.07 19.60 -5.90
C MET A 47 3.32 18.86 -4.78
N PHE A 48 3.59 19.13 -3.51
CA PHE A 48 2.96 18.40 -2.40
C PHE A 48 1.44 18.58 -2.31
N GLY A 49 0.91 19.72 -2.76
CA GLY A 49 -0.53 19.95 -2.82
C GLY A 49 -1.26 19.07 -3.83
N GLU A 50 -0.59 18.65 -4.90
CA GLU A 50 -1.14 17.79 -5.95
C GLU A 50 -1.16 16.30 -5.58
N LEU A 51 -0.37 15.90 -4.57
CA LEU A 51 -0.34 14.52 -4.08
C LEU A 51 -1.59 14.13 -3.27
N LEU A 52 -2.37 15.11 -2.82
CA LEU A 52 -3.59 14.87 -2.06
C LEU A 52 -4.75 14.57 -3.01
N PRO A 53 -5.37 13.38 -2.93
CA PRO A 53 -6.57 13.11 -3.70
C PRO A 53 -7.69 14.07 -3.27
N SER A 54 -8.50 14.53 -4.23
CA SER A 54 -9.64 15.40 -3.92
C SER A 54 -10.57 14.74 -2.90
N ALA A 55 -11.20 15.55 -2.05
CA ALA A 55 -12.10 15.04 -1.00
C ALA A 55 -13.28 14.25 -1.60
N SER A 56 -13.80 14.67 -2.74
CA SER A 56 -14.86 13.97 -3.47
C SER A 56 -14.40 12.59 -3.94
N TYR A 57 -13.22 12.48 -4.54
CA TYR A 57 -12.64 11.20 -4.93
C TYR A 57 -12.45 10.28 -3.72
N ALA A 58 -11.89 10.80 -2.62
CA ALA A 58 -11.67 10.03 -1.41
C ALA A 58 -12.98 9.49 -0.82
N LEU A 59 -14.05 10.29 -0.85
CA LEU A 59 -15.37 9.89 -0.38
C LEU A 59 -15.99 8.81 -1.28
N ILE A 60 -15.99 9.03 -2.60
CA ILE A 60 -16.53 8.06 -3.58
C ILE A 60 -15.78 6.73 -3.46
N LYS A 61 -14.45 6.78 -3.48
CA LYS A 61 -13.61 5.58 -3.31
C LYS A 61 -13.94 4.84 -2.03
N ARG A 62 -14.03 5.55 -0.90
CA ARG A 62 -14.38 4.97 0.41
C ARG A 62 -15.74 4.28 0.39
N THR A 63 -16.75 4.94 -0.20
CA THR A 63 -18.11 4.39 -0.29
C THR A 63 -18.13 3.12 -1.14
N LEU A 64 -17.52 3.16 -2.33
CA LEU A 64 -17.47 1.99 -3.24
C LEU A 64 -16.71 0.82 -2.61
N GLU A 65 -15.57 1.05 -1.97
CA GLU A 65 -14.80 0.00 -1.28
C GLU A 65 -15.59 -0.62 -0.12
N THR A 66 -16.26 0.21 0.68
CA THR A 66 -17.11 -0.26 1.78
C THR A 66 -18.27 -1.12 1.28
N LEU A 67 -18.98 -0.65 0.23
CA LEU A 67 -20.07 -1.39 -0.39
C LEU A 67 -19.58 -2.71 -0.98
N LEU A 68 -18.44 -2.73 -1.65
CA LEU A 68 -17.86 -3.95 -2.22
C LEU A 68 -17.51 -4.97 -1.12
N VAL A 69 -16.89 -4.53 -0.03
CA VAL A 69 -16.55 -5.42 1.10
C VAL A 69 -17.81 -5.95 1.77
N LEU A 70 -18.86 -5.14 1.93
CA LEU A 70 -20.15 -5.60 2.48
C LEU A 70 -20.89 -6.56 1.54
N LEU A 71 -20.90 -6.27 0.25
CA LEU A 71 -21.54 -7.14 -0.76
C LEU A 71 -20.86 -8.51 -0.83
N THR A 72 -19.53 -8.55 -0.68
CA THR A 72 -18.77 -9.81 -0.70
C THR A 72 -18.67 -10.50 0.68
N LEU A 73 -19.25 -9.92 1.74
CA LEU A 73 -19.22 -10.47 3.10
C LEU A 73 -19.74 -11.93 3.17
N PRO A 74 -20.85 -12.31 2.50
CA PRO A 74 -21.33 -13.70 2.52
C PRO A 74 -20.31 -14.71 1.95
N LEU A 75 -19.36 -14.27 1.15
CA LEU A 75 -18.31 -15.09 0.57
C LEU A 75 -17.07 -15.16 1.47
N TRP A 76 -16.54 -14.00 1.85
CA TRP A 76 -15.25 -13.97 2.58
C TRP A 76 -15.39 -14.35 4.07
N LEU A 77 -16.55 -14.09 4.70
CA LEU A 77 -16.75 -14.39 6.11
C LEU A 77 -16.73 -15.91 6.40
N PRO A 78 -17.47 -16.77 5.67
CA PRO A 78 -17.38 -18.22 5.85
C PRO A 78 -15.98 -18.75 5.55
N VAL A 79 -15.32 -18.27 4.49
CA VAL A 79 -13.95 -18.68 4.14
C VAL A 79 -12.98 -18.34 5.28
N MET A 80 -13.08 -17.14 5.84
CA MET A 80 -12.29 -16.72 6.99
C MET A 80 -12.51 -17.61 8.21
N LEU A 81 -13.77 -17.93 8.54
CA LEU A 81 -14.10 -18.74 9.71
C LEU A 81 -13.62 -20.19 9.55
N ILE A 82 -13.85 -20.80 8.37
CA ILE A 82 -13.39 -22.17 8.07
C ILE A 82 -11.87 -22.23 8.13
N THR A 83 -11.18 -21.27 7.49
CA THR A 83 -9.71 -21.20 7.53
C THR A 83 -9.20 -20.99 8.97
N GLY A 84 -9.87 -20.13 9.75
CA GLY A 84 -9.55 -19.92 11.16
C GLY A 84 -9.71 -21.17 12.01
N LEU A 85 -10.75 -21.98 11.75
CA LEU A 85 -10.96 -23.28 12.40
C LEU A 85 -9.82 -24.25 12.06
N ILE A 86 -9.46 -24.36 10.79
CA ILE A 86 -8.34 -25.22 10.34
C ILE A 86 -7.03 -24.83 11.02
N ILE A 87 -6.74 -23.53 11.13
CA ILE A 87 -5.55 -23.02 11.85
C ILE A 87 -5.54 -23.44 13.32
N LYS A 88 -6.72 -23.37 13.98
CA LYS A 88 -6.85 -23.80 15.39
C LYS A 88 -6.67 -25.29 15.58
N LEU A 89 -7.08 -26.11 14.62
CA LEU A 89 -6.90 -27.56 14.65
C LEU A 89 -5.44 -27.96 14.37
N GLU A 90 -4.70 -27.20 13.56
CA GLU A 90 -3.31 -27.50 13.24
C GLU A 90 -2.35 -27.12 14.37
N SER A 91 -2.59 -26.00 15.05
CA SER A 91 -1.64 -25.47 16.04
C SER A 91 -2.33 -24.67 17.14
N GLU A 92 -1.79 -24.72 18.34
CA GLU A 92 -2.27 -24.00 19.50
C GLU A 92 -2.15 -22.48 19.35
N GLY A 93 -3.14 -21.74 19.86
CA GLY A 93 -3.15 -20.29 19.95
C GLY A 93 -4.33 -19.62 19.22
N PRO A 94 -4.38 -18.28 19.14
CA PRO A 94 -5.46 -17.54 18.52
C PRO A 94 -5.47 -17.73 17.00
N MET A 95 -6.66 -17.70 16.38
CA MET A 95 -6.79 -17.75 14.92
C MET A 95 -6.31 -16.47 14.23
N PHE A 96 -6.45 -15.35 14.92
CA PHE A 96 -5.99 -14.06 14.42
C PHE A 96 -4.59 -13.73 14.92
N PHE A 97 -3.81 -13.15 14.03
CA PHE A 97 -2.58 -12.45 14.31
C PHE A 97 -2.85 -10.95 14.14
N VAL A 98 -2.47 -10.16 15.13
CA VAL A 98 -2.69 -8.71 15.15
C VAL A 98 -1.33 -8.04 15.28
N GLN A 99 -1.03 -7.12 14.37
CA GLN A 99 0.24 -6.42 14.34
C GLN A 99 0.03 -4.92 14.13
N GLU A 100 0.78 -4.11 14.87
CA GLU A 100 0.79 -2.66 14.69
C GLU A 100 1.54 -2.28 13.41
N ARG A 101 0.94 -1.40 12.63
CA ARG A 101 1.45 -0.88 11.37
C ARG A 101 1.19 0.61 11.26
N VAL A 102 2.00 1.30 10.46
CA VAL A 102 1.83 2.72 10.19
C VAL A 102 0.79 2.91 9.08
N GLY A 103 -0.19 3.75 9.36
CA GLY A 103 -1.30 4.09 8.46
C GLY A 103 -1.28 5.53 7.99
N GLN A 104 -2.44 6.01 7.53
CA GLN A 104 -2.62 7.38 7.05
C GLN A 104 -2.27 8.40 8.14
N GLY A 105 -1.59 9.50 7.71
CA GLY A 105 -1.15 10.54 8.62
C GLY A 105 -0.07 10.10 9.61
N ASN A 106 0.68 9.06 9.28
CA ASN A 106 1.75 8.48 10.11
C ASN A 106 1.26 7.98 11.48
N ARG A 107 -0.02 7.56 11.58
CA ARG A 107 -0.65 7.04 12.81
C ARG A 107 -0.61 5.52 12.81
N ASP A 108 -0.32 4.94 13.98
CA ASP A 108 -0.33 3.50 14.13
C ASP A 108 -1.76 2.96 14.19
N PHE A 109 -1.97 1.80 13.58
CA PHE A 109 -3.22 1.05 13.63
C PHE A 109 -2.95 -0.46 13.67
N LYS A 110 -3.94 -1.24 14.06
CA LYS A 110 -3.83 -2.71 14.19
C LYS A 110 -4.32 -3.39 12.95
N VAL A 111 -3.42 -4.04 12.22
CA VAL A 111 -3.74 -4.89 11.06
C VAL A 111 -4.14 -6.28 11.55
N TYR A 112 -5.28 -6.78 11.06
CA TYR A 112 -5.76 -8.13 11.35
C TYR A 112 -5.37 -9.09 10.23
N LYS A 113 -4.81 -10.24 10.59
CA LYS A 113 -4.49 -11.35 9.69
C LYS A 113 -4.90 -12.68 10.30
N LEU A 114 -5.04 -13.72 9.46
CA LEU A 114 -5.06 -15.08 9.99
C LEU A 114 -3.64 -15.51 10.33
N ARG A 115 -3.48 -16.25 11.43
CA ARG A 115 -2.19 -16.75 11.87
C ARG A 115 -1.64 -17.77 10.88
N SER A 116 -0.47 -17.49 10.33
CA SER A 116 0.25 -18.37 9.39
C SER A 116 1.56 -18.92 9.94
N MET A 117 1.93 -18.49 11.15
CA MET A 117 3.17 -18.91 11.83
C MET A 117 2.86 -19.53 13.19
N CYS A 118 3.83 -20.29 13.71
CA CYS A 118 3.76 -20.86 15.06
C CYS A 118 3.64 -19.74 16.11
N LYS A 119 3.10 -20.13 17.28
CA LYS A 119 3.06 -19.27 18.45
C LYS A 119 4.47 -18.76 18.77
N ASP A 120 4.58 -17.50 19.15
CA ASP A 120 5.86 -16.88 19.54
C ASP A 120 6.88 -16.65 18.42
N SER A 121 6.45 -16.69 17.16
CA SER A 121 7.33 -16.46 15.99
C SER A 121 7.99 -15.07 15.93
N GLU A 122 7.52 -14.09 16.71
CA GLU A 122 8.05 -12.72 16.79
C GLU A 122 8.71 -12.39 18.13
N LYS A 123 9.01 -13.38 18.99
CA LYS A 123 9.67 -13.12 20.28
C LYS A 123 11.00 -12.38 20.17
N ASP A 124 11.73 -12.62 19.07
CA ASP A 124 13.04 -11.99 18.79
C ASP A 124 12.93 -10.66 18.02
N GLY A 125 11.74 -10.05 17.95
CA GLY A 125 11.50 -8.79 17.26
C GLY A 125 11.04 -8.94 15.81
N ALA A 126 10.85 -7.78 15.16
CA ALA A 126 10.39 -7.69 13.78
C ALA A 126 11.44 -8.21 12.80
N ARG A 127 11.11 -9.26 12.04
CA ARG A 127 11.95 -9.83 10.98
C ARG A 127 11.14 -10.10 9.73
N PHE A 128 11.71 -9.83 8.57
CA PHE A 128 11.11 -10.26 7.32
C PHE A 128 11.06 -11.78 7.24
N ALA A 129 9.94 -12.34 6.79
CA ALA A 129 9.82 -13.77 6.57
C ALA A 129 10.58 -14.17 5.29
N SER A 130 11.49 -15.14 5.38
CA SER A 130 12.15 -15.73 4.22
C SER A 130 11.26 -16.75 3.51
N ALA A 131 11.61 -17.14 2.28
CA ALA A 131 10.85 -18.11 1.49
C ALA A 131 10.70 -19.48 2.18
N ASN A 132 11.71 -19.91 2.97
CA ASN A 132 11.76 -21.18 3.68
C ASN A 132 11.76 -21.01 5.20
N ASP A 133 10.99 -20.05 5.71
CA ASP A 133 10.92 -19.77 7.14
C ASP A 133 10.27 -20.95 7.90
N MET A 134 11.04 -21.60 8.76
CA MET A 134 10.60 -22.75 9.57
C MET A 134 9.45 -22.42 10.56
N ARG A 135 9.20 -21.13 10.81
CA ARG A 135 8.09 -20.67 11.66
C ARG A 135 6.74 -20.78 10.99
N ILE A 136 6.69 -20.97 9.65
CA ILE A 136 5.44 -21.03 8.89
C ILE A 136 4.86 -22.44 9.00
N THR A 137 3.59 -22.55 9.44
CA THR A 137 2.87 -23.83 9.52
C THR A 137 2.53 -24.37 8.12
N ARG A 138 2.07 -25.63 8.01
CA ARG A 138 1.66 -26.22 6.72
C ARG A 138 0.46 -25.46 6.14
N VAL A 139 -0.57 -25.23 6.95
CA VAL A 139 -1.73 -24.42 6.58
C VAL A 139 -1.27 -22.98 6.30
N GLY A 140 -0.34 -22.46 7.11
CA GLY A 140 0.26 -21.14 6.91
C GLY A 140 0.89 -20.94 5.53
N LYS A 141 1.60 -21.95 4.99
CA LYS A 141 2.14 -21.92 3.63
C LYS A 141 1.06 -21.77 2.57
N PHE A 142 -0.04 -22.52 2.73
CA PHE A 142 -1.16 -22.48 1.79
C PHE A 142 -1.88 -21.11 1.84
N ILE A 143 -2.25 -20.64 3.03
CA ILE A 143 -3.01 -19.39 3.17
C ILE A 143 -2.20 -18.17 2.74
N ARG A 144 -0.87 -18.16 2.92
CA ARG A 144 0.03 -17.10 2.42
C ARG A 144 0.14 -17.13 0.90
N LYS A 145 0.23 -18.31 0.29
CA LYS A 145 0.27 -18.46 -1.17
C LYS A 145 -1.03 -17.98 -1.82
N THR A 146 -2.17 -18.23 -1.19
CA THR A 146 -3.51 -17.87 -1.68
C THR A 146 -3.99 -16.51 -1.18
N ARG A 147 -3.21 -15.83 -0.32
CA ARG A 147 -3.58 -14.56 0.32
C ARG A 147 -4.80 -14.63 1.24
N LEU A 148 -5.25 -15.81 1.61
CA LEU A 148 -6.35 -16.00 2.56
C LEU A 148 -6.03 -15.44 3.95
N ASP A 149 -4.75 -15.40 4.31
CA ASP A 149 -4.29 -14.80 5.57
C ASP A 149 -4.59 -13.30 5.67
N GLU A 150 -4.81 -12.62 4.55
CA GLU A 150 -5.09 -11.18 4.51
C GLU A 150 -6.60 -10.84 4.49
N ILE A 151 -7.51 -11.84 4.39
CA ILE A 151 -8.96 -11.62 4.41
C ILE A 151 -9.44 -10.81 5.63
N PRO A 152 -8.92 -11.01 6.87
CA PRO A 152 -9.36 -10.20 8.01
C PRO A 152 -9.10 -8.70 7.87
N GLN A 153 -8.23 -8.27 6.94
CA GLN A 153 -8.01 -6.84 6.67
C GLN A 153 -9.25 -6.15 6.07
N PHE A 154 -10.23 -6.90 5.55
CA PHE A 154 -11.52 -6.33 5.20
C PHE A 154 -12.20 -5.65 6.41
N ILE A 155 -11.97 -6.13 7.63
CA ILE A 155 -12.41 -5.47 8.85
C ILE A 155 -11.73 -4.09 9.00
N ASN A 156 -10.43 -3.98 8.68
CA ASN A 156 -9.73 -2.69 8.69
C ASN A 156 -10.28 -1.73 7.61
N VAL A 157 -10.67 -2.25 6.45
CA VAL A 157 -11.34 -1.44 5.42
C VAL A 157 -12.69 -0.93 5.93
N LEU A 158 -13.53 -1.78 6.56
CA LEU A 158 -14.81 -1.37 7.14
C LEU A 158 -14.62 -0.31 8.25
N LYS A 159 -13.61 -0.46 9.11
CA LYS A 159 -13.26 0.54 10.12
C LYS A 159 -12.73 1.87 9.54
N GLY A 160 -12.28 1.87 8.28
CA GLY A 160 -11.71 3.05 7.64
C GLY A 160 -10.23 3.26 7.89
N GLU A 161 -9.55 2.29 8.47
CA GLU A 161 -8.12 2.29 8.72
C GLU A 161 -7.32 1.93 7.48
N MET A 162 -7.92 1.14 6.57
CA MET A 162 -7.34 0.71 5.30
C MET A 162 -8.27 0.98 4.11
N SER A 163 -7.71 0.84 2.93
CA SER A 163 -8.34 0.84 1.61
C SER A 163 -8.11 -0.52 0.96
N LEU A 164 -8.88 -0.88 -0.05
CA LEU A 164 -8.58 -2.08 -0.87
C LEU A 164 -7.28 -1.86 -1.64
N ILE A 165 -7.11 -0.67 -2.24
CA ILE A 165 -5.95 -0.31 -3.06
C ILE A 165 -5.22 0.86 -2.40
N GLY A 166 -3.94 0.67 -2.10
CA GLY A 166 -3.07 1.67 -1.49
C GLY A 166 -1.67 1.12 -1.21
N PRO A 167 -0.76 1.93 -0.68
CA PRO A 167 0.58 1.47 -0.29
C PRO A 167 0.48 0.44 0.84
N ARG A 168 1.38 -0.56 0.82
CA ARG A 168 1.44 -1.58 1.87
C ARG A 168 1.80 -0.94 3.21
N PRO A 169 1.06 -1.21 4.30
CA PRO A 169 1.42 -0.71 5.62
C PRO A 169 2.65 -1.43 6.16
N GLU A 170 3.63 -0.68 6.65
CA GLU A 170 4.87 -1.21 7.24
C GLU A 170 4.89 -1.04 8.76
N GLN A 171 5.75 -1.81 9.45
CA GLN A 171 5.98 -1.66 10.87
C GLN A 171 6.73 -0.37 11.17
N ARG A 172 6.47 0.25 12.33
CA ARG A 172 7.10 1.51 12.75
C ARG A 172 8.63 1.46 12.67
N ALA A 173 9.25 0.36 13.07
CA ALA A 173 10.70 0.19 13.01
C ALA A 173 11.24 0.29 11.58
N PHE A 174 10.58 -0.34 10.61
CA PHE A 174 10.97 -0.25 9.21
C PHE A 174 10.67 1.13 8.60
N VAL A 175 9.56 1.77 8.99
CA VAL A 175 9.24 3.13 8.55
C VAL A 175 10.34 4.10 8.98
N GLN A 176 10.78 4.04 10.23
CA GLN A 176 11.87 4.87 10.74
C GLN A 176 13.18 4.64 9.98
N GLN A 177 13.51 3.39 9.69
CA GLN A 177 14.69 3.04 8.91
C GLN A 177 14.60 3.57 7.48
N PHE A 178 13.47 3.35 6.80
CA PHE A 178 13.30 3.78 5.40
C PHE A 178 13.17 5.29 5.25
N ASP A 179 12.63 5.99 6.24
CA ASP A 179 12.54 7.45 6.24
C ASP A 179 13.92 8.13 6.22
N THR A 180 14.95 7.45 6.79
CA THR A 180 16.34 7.92 6.73
C THR A 180 17.06 7.56 5.43
N LEU A 181 16.65 6.47 4.75
CA LEU A 181 17.33 5.92 3.57
C LEU A 181 16.69 6.34 2.24
N VAL A 182 15.39 6.61 2.25
CA VAL A 182 14.60 6.90 1.04
C VAL A 182 14.01 8.31 1.15
N PRO A 183 14.44 9.26 0.31
CA PRO A 183 13.86 10.60 0.30
C PRO A 183 12.34 10.57 0.15
N PHE A 184 11.64 11.40 0.91
CA PHE A 184 10.18 11.56 0.85
C PHE A 184 9.38 10.28 1.15
N TYR A 185 9.98 9.27 1.81
CA TYR A 185 9.31 8.02 2.14
C TYR A 185 8.00 8.24 2.92
N ALA A 186 7.95 9.24 3.79
CA ALA A 186 6.77 9.62 4.57
C ALA A 186 5.53 9.97 3.70
N ASN A 187 5.71 10.40 2.45
CA ASN A 187 4.62 10.75 1.55
C ASN A 187 3.68 9.58 1.24
N ARG A 188 4.14 8.35 1.40
CA ARG A 188 3.28 7.16 1.28
C ARG A 188 2.14 7.12 2.31
N HIS A 189 2.30 7.83 3.44
CA HIS A 189 1.30 7.90 4.51
C HIS A 189 0.24 9.00 4.31
N VAL A 190 0.31 9.75 3.22
CA VAL A 190 -0.70 10.74 2.83
C VAL A 190 -2.04 10.08 2.54
N VAL A 191 -2.02 8.89 1.97
CA VAL A 191 -3.20 8.09 1.66
C VAL A 191 -3.36 6.92 2.63
N LYS A 192 -4.56 6.31 2.65
CA LYS A 192 -4.79 5.07 3.43
C LYS A 192 -3.96 3.93 2.87
N PRO A 193 -3.35 3.10 3.74
CA PRO A 193 -2.69 1.88 3.31
C PRO A 193 -3.69 0.91 2.67
N GLY A 194 -3.21 0.12 1.70
CA GLY A 194 -4.02 -0.84 0.97
C GLY A 194 -3.75 -2.29 1.33
N ILE A 195 -4.75 -3.15 1.10
CA ILE A 195 -4.57 -4.61 1.09
C ILE A 195 -3.68 -4.98 -0.10
N THR A 196 -3.95 -4.36 -1.25
CA THR A 196 -3.12 -4.48 -2.45
C THR A 196 -2.73 -3.11 -2.99
N GLY A 197 -1.78 -3.06 -3.92
CA GLY A 197 -1.36 -1.81 -4.55
C GLY A 197 -0.51 -2.11 -5.78
N TRP A 198 -0.39 -1.12 -6.67
CA TRP A 198 0.35 -1.27 -7.93
C TRP A 198 1.76 -1.80 -7.71
N ALA A 199 2.50 -1.21 -6.77
CA ALA A 199 3.86 -1.65 -6.45
C ALA A 199 3.92 -3.11 -5.96
N GLN A 200 2.92 -3.58 -5.20
CA GLN A 200 2.87 -4.97 -4.75
C GLN A 200 2.62 -5.95 -5.90
N VAL A 201 1.86 -5.54 -6.91
CA VAL A 201 1.55 -6.37 -8.09
C VAL A 201 2.74 -6.44 -9.04
N VAL A 202 3.41 -5.31 -9.29
CA VAL A 202 4.49 -5.21 -10.29
C VAL A 202 5.84 -5.69 -9.73
N HIS A 203 6.16 -5.38 -8.47
CA HIS A 203 7.47 -5.62 -7.88
C HIS A 203 7.50 -6.68 -6.76
N GLY A 204 6.32 -7.21 -6.37
CA GLY A 204 6.25 -8.18 -5.28
C GLY A 204 6.63 -7.58 -3.90
N TYR A 205 7.34 -8.36 -3.06
CA TYR A 205 7.79 -7.92 -1.74
C TYR A 205 9.13 -7.18 -1.83
N ALA A 206 9.26 -6.06 -1.09
CA ALA A 206 10.56 -5.43 -0.88
C ALA A 206 11.40 -6.32 0.05
N ALA A 207 12.62 -6.64 -0.37
CA ALA A 207 13.57 -7.37 0.45
C ALA A 207 14.56 -6.40 1.14
N ASP A 208 14.78 -5.22 0.57
CA ASP A 208 15.75 -4.22 1.04
C ASP A 208 15.30 -2.77 0.76
N ALA A 209 16.19 -1.82 1.09
CA ALA A 209 15.93 -0.39 0.91
C ALA A 209 15.86 0.02 -0.57
N GLU A 210 16.63 -0.63 -1.46
CA GLU A 210 16.62 -0.33 -2.90
C GLU A 210 15.30 -0.77 -3.53
N ASP A 211 14.83 -1.97 -3.21
CA ASP A 211 13.49 -2.42 -3.60
C ASP A 211 12.40 -1.48 -3.08
N THR A 212 12.58 -0.92 -1.88
CA THR A 212 11.63 0.03 -1.27
C THR A 212 11.62 1.37 -2.00
N ARG A 213 12.76 1.81 -2.54
CA ARG A 213 12.88 3.05 -3.33
C ARG A 213 12.15 2.96 -4.67
N ILE A 214 12.12 1.78 -5.27
CA ILE A 214 11.44 1.53 -6.55
C ILE A 214 9.91 1.44 -6.38
N LYS A 215 9.45 1.19 -5.17
CA LYS A 215 8.03 1.00 -4.80
C LYS A 215 7.38 2.26 -4.27
#